data_75dcb25830d0b216928311160df21d12
#
_entry.id   75dcb25830d0b216928311160df21d12
#
_cell.length_a   1.000
_cell.length_b   1.000
_cell.length_c   1.000
_cell.angle_alpha   90.00
_cell.angle_beta   90.00
_cell.angle_gamma   90.00
#
_symmetry.space_group_name_H-M   'P 1'
#
loop_
_entity.id
_entity.type
_entity.pdbx_description
1 polymer ?
#
loop_
_entity_poly.entity_id
_entity_poly.type
_entity_poly.pdbx_seq_one_letter_code
_entity_poly.pdbx_strand_id
1 'polypeptide(L)'
;MKVDHTRYLDILRELRTLPKVKKVFIRSGIRYDYLMYDQDETFFDELVQHHISGQLKVAPEHISAKVLDKMGKPRKELYLKFVEKFKQKNEQFGKDQYIVPYLMSSHPGSDLEAAIELAQYLKKIRHTPQQVQDFYPTPGTASSCMYYTGVDPKTMKKVYVAKTSEEKAMQRALMQFTYPKNHAIVEKALRQAGREDLIGTGPKCLIAPRHSQGSKPFYGNKQGYGNRNANYKRSSNQVYKKKVKK
;
A
#
# COMPACT_ATOMS: atom_id res chain seq x y z
N MET A 1 13.29 21.38 -10.01
CA MET A 1 12.13 21.97 -9.30
C MET A 1 12.52 22.07 -7.84
N LYS A 2 12.44 23.25 -7.22
CA LYS A 2 12.64 23.42 -5.76
C LYS A 2 11.34 23.03 -5.08
N VAL A 3 11.40 22.07 -4.17
CA VAL A 3 10.25 21.68 -3.33
C VAL A 3 10.27 22.55 -2.08
N ASP A 4 9.11 23.08 -1.71
CA ASP A 4 8.93 23.96 -0.59
C ASP A 4 7.53 23.76 0.00
N HIS A 5 7.44 23.41 1.26
CA HIS A 5 6.19 23.20 2.00
C HIS A 5 5.85 24.33 2.97
N THR A 6 6.60 25.44 2.96
CA THR A 6 6.44 26.55 3.92
C THR A 6 4.99 27.04 3.97
N ARG A 7 4.39 27.37 2.82
CA ARG A 7 3.00 27.86 2.78
C ARG A 7 1.98 26.85 3.30
N TYR A 8 2.21 25.55 3.04
CA TYR A 8 1.34 24.50 3.56
C TYR A 8 1.44 24.42 5.08
N LEU A 9 2.66 24.51 5.59
CA LEU A 9 2.92 24.52 7.03
C LEU A 9 2.30 25.72 7.73
N ASP A 10 2.42 26.91 7.14
CA ASP A 10 1.82 28.13 7.70
C ASP A 10 0.30 28.02 7.83
N ILE A 11 -0.38 27.47 6.82
CA ILE A 11 -1.82 27.20 6.90
C ILE A 11 -2.15 26.23 8.05
N LEU A 12 -1.38 25.16 8.20
CA LEU A 12 -1.60 24.19 9.27
C LEU A 12 -1.38 24.79 10.66
N ARG A 13 -0.38 25.65 10.80
CA ARG A 13 -0.09 26.40 12.03
C ARG A 13 -1.22 27.36 12.36
N GLU A 14 -1.67 28.14 11.40
CA GLU A 14 -2.80 29.08 11.56
C GLU A 14 -4.07 28.32 11.98
N LEU A 15 -4.42 27.22 11.31
CA LEU A 15 -5.58 26.41 11.67
C LEU A 15 -5.52 25.88 13.12
N ARG A 16 -4.33 25.63 13.66
CA ARG A 16 -4.15 25.19 15.05
C ARG A 16 -4.42 26.30 16.07
N THR A 17 -4.33 27.57 15.67
CA THR A 17 -4.56 28.72 16.57
C THR A 17 -6.04 29.13 16.64
N LEU A 18 -6.89 28.62 15.75
CA LEU A 18 -8.30 28.99 15.72
C LEU A 18 -9.04 28.58 17.00
N PRO A 19 -9.94 29.44 17.52
CA PRO A 19 -10.74 29.13 18.70
C PRO A 19 -11.52 27.81 18.52
N LYS A 20 -11.54 26.98 19.58
CA LYS A 20 -12.22 25.67 19.62
C LYS A 20 -11.59 24.58 18.74
N VAL A 21 -10.54 24.84 17.97
CA VAL A 21 -9.77 23.81 17.26
C VAL A 21 -8.81 23.17 18.24
N LYS A 22 -8.95 21.86 18.47
CA LYS A 22 -8.07 21.09 19.35
C LYS A 22 -6.92 20.42 18.61
N LYS A 23 -7.18 19.93 17.39
CA LYS A 23 -6.20 19.23 16.55
C LYS A 23 -6.56 19.41 15.08
N VAL A 24 -5.53 19.48 14.25
CA VAL A 24 -5.65 19.55 12.78
C VAL A 24 -4.94 18.34 12.20
N PHE A 25 -5.69 17.41 11.60
CA PHE A 25 -5.13 16.20 11.01
C PHE A 25 -5.25 16.20 9.49
N ILE A 26 -4.18 15.79 8.82
CA ILE A 26 -4.18 15.54 7.38
C ILE A 26 -4.74 14.13 7.15
N ARG A 27 -5.91 14.04 6.50
CA ARG A 27 -6.57 12.77 6.17
C ARG A 27 -6.32 12.30 4.75
N SER A 28 -5.96 13.21 3.86
CA SER A 28 -5.56 12.89 2.49
C SER A 28 -4.17 12.24 2.46
N GLY A 29 -3.84 11.59 1.33
CA GLY A 29 -2.49 11.09 1.12
C GLY A 29 -1.48 12.22 0.97
N ILE A 30 -0.25 11.98 1.44
CA ILE A 30 0.89 12.90 1.27
C ILE A 30 1.77 12.43 0.11
N ARG A 31 2.28 13.38 -0.67
CA ARG A 31 3.31 13.15 -1.68
C ARG A 31 4.66 12.95 -0.97
N TYR A 32 4.93 11.70 -0.54
CA TYR A 32 6.14 11.34 0.18
C TYR A 32 7.43 11.66 -0.60
N ASP A 33 7.37 11.62 -1.92
CA ASP A 33 8.49 11.97 -2.79
C ASP A 33 8.86 13.45 -2.67
N TYR A 34 7.89 14.35 -2.68
CA TYR A 34 8.15 15.77 -2.48
C TYR A 34 8.66 16.04 -1.06
N LEU A 35 8.10 15.36 -0.06
CA LEU A 35 8.57 15.46 1.31
C LEU A 35 10.06 15.07 1.44
N MET A 36 10.50 14.07 0.67
CA MET A 36 11.90 13.64 0.65
C MET A 36 12.82 14.55 -0.16
N TYR A 37 12.28 15.39 -1.05
CA TYR A 37 13.05 16.37 -1.83
C TYR A 37 13.08 17.77 -1.20
N ASP A 38 12.28 18.00 -0.16
CA ASP A 38 12.36 19.23 0.60
C ASP A 38 13.66 19.26 1.41
N GLN A 39 14.39 20.38 1.29
CA GLN A 39 15.63 20.58 2.04
C GLN A 39 15.35 21.00 3.48
N ASP A 40 14.17 21.60 3.73
CA ASP A 40 13.70 21.95 5.06
C ASP A 40 12.86 20.81 5.65
N GLU A 41 13.36 20.17 6.69
CA GLU A 41 12.67 19.08 7.37
C GLU A 41 11.55 19.55 8.32
N THR A 42 11.39 20.85 8.52
CA THR A 42 10.43 21.42 9.48
C THR A 42 9.00 20.93 9.21
N PHE A 43 8.61 20.87 7.92
CA PHE A 43 7.29 20.33 7.57
C PHE A 43 7.15 18.85 7.96
N PHE A 44 8.18 18.02 7.74
CA PHE A 44 8.13 16.61 8.11
C PHE A 44 8.04 16.43 9.62
N ASP A 45 8.77 17.22 10.38
CA ASP A 45 8.76 17.20 11.84
C ASP A 45 7.39 17.58 12.40
N GLU A 46 6.82 18.69 11.97
CA GLU A 46 5.50 19.13 12.45
C GLU A 46 4.38 18.20 11.96
N LEU A 47 4.50 17.62 10.75
CA LEU A 47 3.58 16.61 10.25
C LEU A 47 3.48 15.44 11.24
N VAL A 48 4.63 14.86 11.64
CA VAL A 48 4.68 13.72 12.57
C VAL A 48 4.19 14.13 13.96
N GLN A 49 4.59 15.32 14.45
CA GLN A 49 4.24 15.76 15.80
C GLN A 49 2.75 16.07 15.96
N HIS A 50 2.13 16.71 14.96
CA HIS A 50 0.85 17.38 15.14
C HIS A 50 -0.26 16.96 14.18
N HIS A 51 0.07 16.46 12.97
CA HIS A 51 -0.90 16.38 11.88
C HIS A 51 -1.25 14.94 11.44
N ILE A 52 -0.73 13.93 12.12
CA ILE A 52 -1.06 12.52 11.89
C ILE A 52 -1.84 11.96 13.09
N SER A 53 -3.01 11.39 12.82
CA SER A 53 -3.90 10.81 13.84
C SER A 53 -3.60 9.33 14.16
N GLY A 54 -2.38 8.85 13.87
CA GLY A 54 -1.95 7.44 14.01
C GLY A 54 -1.68 6.75 12.67
N GLN A 55 -2.25 7.22 11.56
CA GLN A 55 -2.06 6.65 10.23
C GLN A 55 -1.70 7.71 9.22
N LEU A 56 -0.59 7.50 8.50
CA LEU A 56 -0.22 8.31 7.35
C LEU A 56 -0.47 7.54 6.06
N LYS A 57 -1.31 8.09 5.19
CA LYS A 57 -1.61 7.52 3.88
C LYS A 57 -0.60 8.01 2.85
N VAL A 58 0.01 7.09 2.13
CA VAL A 58 0.93 7.40 1.04
C VAL A 58 0.65 6.48 -0.16
N ALA A 59 0.95 6.95 -1.35
CA ALA A 59 0.64 6.24 -2.58
C ALA A 59 1.91 5.85 -3.36
N PRO A 60 2.67 4.83 -2.91
CA PRO A 60 3.75 4.26 -3.71
C PRO A 60 3.23 3.57 -4.97
N GLU A 61 1.98 3.11 -4.97
CA GLU A 61 1.23 2.45 -6.05
C GLU A 61 1.78 1.09 -6.44
N HIS A 62 3.08 0.91 -6.56
CA HIS A 62 3.76 -0.32 -6.92
C HIS A 62 5.20 -0.35 -6.37
N ILE A 63 5.90 -1.49 -6.56
CA ILE A 63 7.31 -1.66 -6.15
C ILE A 63 8.22 -1.93 -7.34
N SER A 64 7.68 -2.57 -8.39
CA SER A 64 8.46 -2.90 -9.57
C SER A 64 8.88 -1.65 -10.34
N ALA A 65 10.18 -1.54 -10.64
CA ALA A 65 10.76 -0.40 -11.33
C ALA A 65 10.09 -0.15 -12.71
N LYS A 66 9.84 -1.24 -13.47
CA LYS A 66 9.21 -1.16 -14.79
C LYS A 66 7.81 -0.57 -14.75
N VAL A 67 7.06 -0.83 -13.68
CA VAL A 67 5.70 -0.30 -13.49
C VAL A 67 5.75 1.15 -13.02
N LEU A 68 6.60 1.46 -12.03
CA LEU A 68 6.78 2.81 -11.52
C LEU A 68 7.25 3.80 -12.59
N ASP A 69 8.14 3.36 -13.50
CA ASP A 69 8.56 4.16 -14.65
C ASP A 69 7.37 4.51 -15.58
N LYS A 70 6.44 3.56 -15.80
CA LYS A 70 5.21 3.81 -16.58
C LYS A 70 4.21 4.71 -15.86
N MET A 71 4.18 4.65 -14.54
CA MET A 71 3.37 5.56 -13.72
C MET A 71 3.97 6.97 -13.62
N GLY A 72 5.24 7.16 -14.00
CA GLY A 72 5.98 8.41 -13.77
C GLY A 72 6.21 8.65 -12.28
N LYS A 73 6.33 7.59 -11.49
CA LYS A 73 6.58 7.66 -10.05
C LYS A 73 8.05 7.38 -9.72
N PRO A 74 8.53 7.89 -8.60
CA PRO A 74 9.88 7.56 -8.13
C PRO A 74 9.99 6.07 -7.84
N ARG A 75 11.19 5.53 -8.02
CA ARG A 75 11.46 4.13 -7.76
C ARG A 75 11.37 3.80 -6.27
N LYS A 76 11.25 2.51 -5.97
CA LYS A 76 11.02 1.97 -4.61
C LYS A 76 12.05 2.43 -3.57
N GLU A 77 13.28 2.70 -4.00
CA GLU A 77 14.37 3.12 -3.11
C GLU A 77 14.02 4.42 -2.37
N LEU A 78 13.39 5.37 -3.05
CA LEU A 78 12.94 6.62 -2.40
C LEU A 78 11.82 6.34 -1.39
N TYR A 79 10.89 5.46 -1.72
CA TYR A 79 9.83 5.05 -0.81
C TYR A 79 10.38 4.36 0.43
N LEU A 80 11.35 3.45 0.27
CA LEU A 80 11.98 2.76 1.39
C LEU A 80 12.75 3.73 2.30
N LYS A 81 13.47 4.70 1.72
CA LYS A 81 14.12 5.79 2.49
C LYS A 81 13.10 6.62 3.27
N PHE A 82 11.95 6.93 2.66
CA PHE A 82 10.86 7.63 3.34
C PHE A 82 10.31 6.83 4.53
N VAL A 83 10.06 5.51 4.35
CA VAL A 83 9.58 4.64 5.43
C VAL A 83 10.54 4.63 6.61
N GLU A 84 11.84 4.51 6.34
CA GLU A 84 12.87 4.53 7.38
C GLU A 84 12.92 5.88 8.10
N LYS A 85 12.93 6.98 7.35
CA LYS A 85 12.93 8.34 7.93
C LYS A 85 11.68 8.61 8.76
N PHE A 86 10.51 8.16 8.30
CA PHE A 86 9.26 8.29 9.04
C PHE A 86 9.33 7.53 10.37
N LYS A 87 9.92 6.33 10.38
CA LYS A 87 10.13 5.55 11.60
C LYS A 87 11.05 6.29 12.57
N GLN A 88 12.19 6.80 12.11
CA GLN A 88 13.14 7.56 12.93
C GLN A 88 12.49 8.79 13.56
N LYS A 89 11.66 9.54 12.79
CA LYS A 89 10.94 10.69 13.33
C LYS A 89 9.86 10.30 14.35
N ASN A 90 9.19 9.16 14.18
CA ASN A 90 8.27 8.64 15.20
C ASN A 90 9.01 8.30 16.50
N GLU A 91 10.17 7.66 16.41
CA GLU A 91 11.01 7.37 17.58
C GLU A 91 11.48 8.65 18.23
N GLN A 92 11.97 9.64 17.46
CA GLN A 92 12.43 10.95 17.93
C GLN A 92 11.34 11.70 18.70
N PHE A 93 10.09 11.68 18.22
CA PHE A 93 8.98 12.43 18.82
C PHE A 93 8.07 11.58 19.72
N GLY A 94 8.46 10.35 20.04
CA GLY A 94 7.69 9.45 20.90
C GLY A 94 6.29 9.16 20.35
N LYS A 95 6.14 8.98 19.02
CA LYS A 95 4.87 8.71 18.36
C LYS A 95 4.75 7.22 18.00
N ASP A 96 3.53 6.70 18.04
CA ASP A 96 3.17 5.36 17.55
C ASP A 96 2.26 5.51 16.31
N GLN A 97 2.87 5.84 15.18
CA GLN A 97 2.16 6.08 13.92
C GLN A 97 2.68 5.10 12.87
N TYR A 98 1.82 4.74 11.91
CA TYR A 98 2.17 3.80 10.85
C TYR A 98 1.73 4.27 9.47
N ILE A 99 2.44 3.79 8.47
CA ILE A 99 2.16 4.07 7.07
C ILE A 99 1.10 3.13 6.55
N VAL A 100 0.11 3.67 5.84
CA VAL A 100 -0.86 2.90 5.06
C VAL A 100 -0.54 3.11 3.58
N PRO A 101 0.15 2.15 2.93
CA PRO A 101 0.47 2.27 1.53
C PRO A 101 -0.75 1.98 0.66
N TYR A 102 -1.08 2.89 -0.24
CA TYR A 102 -1.98 2.62 -1.35
C TYR A 102 -1.22 1.96 -2.48
N LEU A 103 -1.71 0.79 -2.89
CA LEU A 103 -1.13 -0.03 -3.94
C LEU A 103 -2.20 -0.35 -4.98
N MET A 104 -1.77 -0.46 -6.23
CA MET A 104 -2.63 -0.67 -7.39
C MET A 104 -2.22 -1.92 -8.14
N SER A 105 -3.17 -2.71 -8.61
CA SER A 105 -2.95 -3.82 -9.51
C SER A 105 -3.28 -3.45 -10.96
N SER A 106 -2.77 -4.22 -11.91
CA SER A 106 -3.15 -4.15 -13.32
C SER A 106 -2.88 -2.82 -14.04
N HIS A 107 -1.96 -1.99 -13.52
CA HIS A 107 -1.50 -0.82 -14.26
C HIS A 107 -0.75 -1.25 -15.53
N PRO A 108 -0.83 -0.51 -16.64
CA PRO A 108 0.01 -0.76 -17.80
C PRO A 108 1.48 -0.94 -17.44
N GLY A 109 2.10 -2.03 -17.93
CA GLY A 109 3.43 -2.47 -17.54
C GLY A 109 3.50 -3.47 -16.37
N SER A 110 2.38 -3.68 -15.64
CA SER A 110 2.31 -4.68 -14.58
C SER A 110 1.93 -6.05 -15.15
N ASP A 111 2.92 -6.86 -15.45
CA ASP A 111 2.77 -8.29 -15.78
C ASP A 111 2.80 -9.17 -14.51
N LEU A 112 2.73 -10.47 -14.67
CA LEU A 112 2.75 -11.41 -13.55
C LEU A 112 4.05 -11.35 -12.75
N GLU A 113 5.19 -11.12 -13.39
CA GLU A 113 6.48 -10.99 -12.71
C GLU A 113 6.49 -9.77 -11.77
N ALA A 114 6.03 -8.60 -12.26
CA ALA A 114 5.91 -7.40 -11.45
C ALA A 114 4.90 -7.58 -10.30
N ALA A 115 3.78 -8.26 -10.54
CA ALA A 115 2.80 -8.56 -9.51
C ALA A 115 3.35 -9.50 -8.43
N ILE A 116 4.18 -10.48 -8.81
CA ILE A 116 4.88 -11.37 -7.87
C ILE A 116 5.93 -10.60 -7.07
N GLU A 117 6.70 -9.69 -7.70
CA GLU A 117 7.63 -8.81 -6.97
C GLU A 117 6.89 -8.01 -5.88
N LEU A 118 5.71 -7.46 -6.20
CA LEU A 118 4.88 -6.76 -5.24
C LEU A 118 4.39 -7.68 -4.12
N ALA A 119 3.96 -8.90 -4.43
CA ALA A 119 3.52 -9.88 -3.44
C ALA A 119 4.65 -10.28 -2.48
N GLN A 120 5.86 -10.48 -3.00
CA GLN A 120 7.05 -10.76 -2.18
C GLN A 120 7.40 -9.59 -1.27
N TYR A 121 7.28 -8.36 -1.74
CA TYR A 121 7.44 -7.16 -0.92
C TYR A 121 6.41 -7.10 0.20
N LEU A 122 5.12 -7.31 -0.10
CA LEU A 122 4.05 -7.34 0.88
C LEU A 122 4.28 -8.40 1.96
N LYS A 123 4.78 -9.57 1.57
CA LYS A 123 5.19 -10.61 2.52
C LYS A 123 6.32 -10.13 3.42
N LYS A 124 7.37 -9.52 2.86
CA LYS A 124 8.52 -9.00 3.62
C LYS A 124 8.09 -8.00 4.69
N ILE A 125 7.18 -7.09 4.37
CA ILE A 125 6.66 -6.08 5.32
C ILE A 125 5.49 -6.59 6.16
N ARG A 126 5.09 -7.86 6.00
CA ARG A 126 3.96 -8.50 6.70
C ARG A 126 2.66 -7.70 6.59
N HIS A 127 2.41 -7.14 5.42
CA HIS A 127 1.22 -6.36 5.13
C HIS A 127 0.34 -7.07 4.10
N THR A 128 -0.97 -7.16 4.40
CA THR A 128 -1.97 -7.67 3.46
C THR A 128 -3.00 -6.57 3.23
N PRO A 129 -3.09 -5.99 2.04
CA PRO A 129 -4.10 -4.98 1.74
C PRO A 129 -5.51 -5.56 1.91
N GLN A 130 -6.36 -4.87 2.66
CA GLN A 130 -7.77 -5.28 2.83
C GLN A 130 -8.56 -5.09 1.53
N GLN A 131 -8.28 -4.00 0.83
CA GLN A 131 -8.86 -3.68 -0.47
C GLN A 131 -7.74 -3.51 -1.49
N VAL A 132 -7.95 -4.05 -2.68
CA VAL A 132 -7.07 -3.89 -3.83
C VAL A 132 -7.89 -3.31 -4.96
N GLN A 133 -7.39 -2.23 -5.54
CA GLN A 133 -7.99 -1.57 -6.68
C GLN A 133 -7.18 -1.87 -7.94
N ASP A 134 -7.87 -2.29 -8.99
CA ASP A 134 -7.28 -2.36 -10.32
C ASP A 134 -7.10 -0.95 -10.88
N PHE A 135 -6.14 -0.81 -11.79
CA PHE A 135 -6.01 0.40 -12.58
C PHE A 135 -7.34 0.72 -13.28
N TYR A 136 -7.81 1.94 -13.07
CA TYR A 136 -8.97 2.50 -13.75
C TYR A 136 -8.52 3.62 -14.69
N PRO A 137 -8.75 3.50 -16.01
CA PRO A 137 -8.29 4.49 -16.95
C PRO A 137 -9.02 5.83 -16.77
N THR A 138 -8.25 6.87 -16.46
CA THR A 138 -8.73 8.24 -16.33
C THR A 138 -8.43 9.02 -17.62
N PRO A 139 -9.38 9.69 -18.25
CA PRO A 139 -9.16 10.45 -19.47
C PRO A 139 -8.00 11.45 -19.35
N GLY A 140 -7.27 11.66 -20.44
CA GLY A 140 -6.17 12.64 -20.52
C GLY A 140 -4.87 12.21 -19.86
N THR A 141 -4.71 10.95 -19.44
CA THR A 141 -3.46 10.45 -18.83
C THR A 141 -2.66 9.55 -19.77
N ALA A 142 -1.32 9.58 -19.66
CA ALA A 142 -0.45 8.66 -20.38
C ALA A 142 -0.75 7.19 -20.05
N SER A 143 -1.12 6.90 -18.80
CA SER A 143 -1.50 5.55 -18.38
C SER A 143 -2.75 5.05 -19.10
N SER A 144 -3.75 5.90 -19.31
CA SER A 144 -4.95 5.55 -20.10
C SER A 144 -4.62 5.35 -21.57
N CYS A 145 -3.74 6.17 -22.15
CA CYS A 145 -3.24 5.95 -23.50
C CYS A 145 -2.58 4.56 -23.61
N MET A 146 -1.67 4.22 -22.72
CA MET A 146 -1.04 2.90 -22.70
C MET A 146 -2.06 1.76 -22.53
N TYR A 147 -3.07 1.95 -21.68
CA TYR A 147 -4.10 0.94 -21.42
C TYR A 147 -4.90 0.58 -22.68
N TYR A 148 -5.30 1.57 -23.46
CA TYR A 148 -6.10 1.34 -24.68
C TYR A 148 -5.25 0.94 -25.87
N THR A 149 -4.07 1.55 -26.05
CA THR A 149 -3.23 1.33 -27.23
C THR A 149 -2.24 0.19 -27.08
N GLY A 150 -1.85 -0.16 -25.84
CA GLY A 150 -0.73 -1.07 -25.57
C GLY A 150 0.64 -0.48 -25.95
N VAL A 151 0.72 0.85 -26.10
CA VAL A 151 1.94 1.56 -26.50
C VAL A 151 2.21 2.70 -25.55
N ASP A 152 3.46 2.87 -25.14
CA ASP A 152 3.90 4.00 -24.34
C ASP A 152 4.01 5.26 -25.24
N PRO A 153 3.22 6.30 -24.97
CA PRO A 153 3.19 7.50 -25.83
C PRO A 153 4.50 8.30 -25.83
N LYS A 154 5.38 8.08 -24.83
CA LYS A 154 6.68 8.77 -24.77
C LYS A 154 7.77 8.07 -25.57
N THR A 155 7.73 6.74 -25.64
CA THR A 155 8.81 5.94 -26.22
C THR A 155 8.37 5.18 -27.47
N MET A 156 7.08 5.17 -27.78
CA MET A 156 6.44 4.38 -28.85
C MET A 156 6.71 2.87 -28.76
N LYS A 157 7.14 2.39 -27.58
CA LYS A 157 7.37 0.95 -27.34
C LYS A 157 6.11 0.27 -26.84
N LYS A 158 5.97 -1.02 -27.17
CA LYS A 158 4.88 -1.86 -26.64
C LYS A 158 4.93 -1.95 -25.12
N VAL A 159 3.76 -1.92 -24.50
CA VAL A 159 3.56 -2.05 -23.06
C VAL A 159 2.58 -3.19 -22.81
N TYR A 160 2.92 -4.07 -21.87
CA TYR A 160 1.98 -5.08 -21.39
C TYR A 160 0.77 -4.43 -20.72
N VAL A 161 -0.42 -4.95 -21.00
CA VAL A 161 -1.67 -4.52 -20.37
C VAL A 161 -2.49 -5.76 -20.03
N ALA A 162 -2.83 -5.91 -18.75
CA ALA A 162 -3.75 -6.97 -18.31
C ALA A 162 -5.17 -6.63 -18.83
N LYS A 163 -5.60 -7.34 -19.87
CA LYS A 163 -6.89 -7.09 -20.55
C LYS A 163 -8.01 -7.99 -20.06
N THR A 164 -7.68 -9.23 -19.74
CA THR A 164 -8.68 -10.23 -19.34
C THR A 164 -9.03 -10.12 -17.86
N SER A 165 -10.24 -10.53 -17.52
CA SER A 165 -10.67 -10.59 -16.11
C SER A 165 -9.80 -11.54 -15.29
N GLU A 166 -9.27 -12.59 -15.92
CA GLU A 166 -8.39 -13.57 -15.28
C GLU A 166 -7.03 -12.98 -14.94
N GLU A 167 -6.36 -12.27 -15.87
CA GLU A 167 -5.10 -11.60 -15.60
C GLU A 167 -5.21 -10.60 -14.45
N LYS A 168 -6.29 -9.81 -14.44
CA LYS A 168 -6.56 -8.87 -13.35
C LYS A 168 -6.82 -9.59 -12.02
N ALA A 169 -7.60 -10.69 -12.05
CA ALA A 169 -7.87 -11.50 -10.87
C ALA A 169 -6.58 -12.11 -10.28
N MET A 170 -5.66 -12.59 -11.12
CA MET A 170 -4.37 -13.10 -10.68
C MET A 170 -3.53 -12.02 -9.99
N GLN A 171 -3.44 -10.82 -10.55
CA GLN A 171 -2.69 -9.72 -9.93
C GLN A 171 -3.29 -9.29 -8.59
N ARG A 172 -4.62 -9.17 -8.48
CA ARG A 172 -5.29 -8.89 -7.21
C ARG A 172 -5.05 -9.98 -6.17
N ALA A 173 -5.18 -11.24 -6.58
CA ALA A 173 -4.99 -12.38 -5.69
C ALA A 173 -3.55 -12.44 -5.14
N LEU A 174 -2.55 -12.13 -5.96
CA LEU A 174 -1.14 -12.03 -5.54
C LEU A 174 -0.94 -10.96 -4.47
N MET A 175 -1.63 -9.82 -4.52
CA MET A 175 -1.57 -8.81 -3.44
C MET A 175 -2.26 -9.28 -2.15
N GLN A 176 -3.19 -10.21 -2.25
CA GLN A 176 -3.96 -10.77 -1.13
C GLN A 176 -3.69 -12.27 -0.94
N PHE A 177 -2.47 -12.71 -1.17
CA PHE A 177 -2.06 -14.12 -1.17
C PHE A 177 -2.31 -14.84 0.17
N THR A 178 -2.39 -14.11 1.26
CA THR A 178 -2.66 -14.66 2.61
C THR A 178 -4.09 -15.16 2.79
N TYR A 179 -5.03 -14.74 1.94
CA TYR A 179 -6.41 -15.18 2.06
C TYR A 179 -6.62 -16.56 1.41
N PRO A 180 -7.12 -17.56 2.16
CA PRO A 180 -7.31 -18.92 1.66
C PRO A 180 -8.13 -19.01 0.37
N LYS A 181 -9.13 -18.14 0.22
CA LYS A 181 -9.96 -18.05 -0.99
C LYS A 181 -9.17 -17.74 -2.26
N ASN A 182 -8.02 -17.09 -2.12
CA ASN A 182 -7.17 -16.67 -3.24
C ASN A 182 -6.11 -17.72 -3.61
N HIS A 183 -5.87 -18.74 -2.76
CA HIS A 183 -4.77 -19.69 -2.95
C HIS A 183 -4.79 -20.38 -4.32
N ALA A 184 -5.97 -20.76 -4.84
CA ALA A 184 -6.08 -21.39 -6.15
C ALA A 184 -5.59 -20.48 -7.28
N ILE A 185 -5.98 -19.22 -7.24
CA ILE A 185 -5.64 -18.24 -8.27
C ILE A 185 -4.16 -17.85 -8.13
N VAL A 186 -3.66 -17.72 -6.91
CA VAL A 186 -2.23 -17.46 -6.65
C VAL A 186 -1.36 -18.60 -7.13
N GLU A 187 -1.74 -19.85 -6.84
CA GLU A 187 -1.02 -21.03 -7.35
C GLU A 187 -0.96 -21.04 -8.87
N LYS A 188 -2.12 -20.79 -9.54
CA LYS A 188 -2.18 -20.70 -11.00
C LYS A 188 -1.25 -19.59 -11.52
N ALA A 189 -1.26 -18.41 -10.93
CA ALA A 189 -0.43 -17.30 -11.33
C ALA A 189 1.07 -17.61 -11.19
N LEU A 190 1.45 -18.25 -10.07
CA LEU A 190 2.85 -18.63 -9.82
C LEU A 190 3.33 -19.71 -10.83
N ARG A 191 2.52 -20.72 -11.12
CA ARG A 191 2.85 -21.75 -12.13
C ARG A 191 2.95 -21.14 -13.53
N GLN A 192 2.03 -20.27 -13.90
CA GLN A 192 2.04 -19.58 -15.20
C GLN A 192 3.28 -18.70 -15.37
N ALA A 193 3.78 -18.12 -14.28
CA ALA A 193 5.01 -17.33 -14.27
C ALA A 193 6.30 -18.14 -14.10
N GLY A 194 6.22 -19.49 -13.99
CA GLY A 194 7.37 -20.36 -13.73
C GLY A 194 8.00 -20.14 -12.34
N ARG A 195 7.21 -19.64 -11.37
CA ARG A 195 7.65 -19.30 -10.01
C ARG A 195 7.12 -20.29 -8.97
N GLU A 196 7.24 -21.57 -9.27
CA GLU A 196 6.86 -22.65 -8.33
C GLU A 196 7.71 -22.67 -7.05
N ASP A 197 8.91 -22.07 -7.10
CA ASP A 197 9.76 -21.81 -5.93
C ASP A 197 9.07 -21.04 -4.80
N LEU A 198 7.99 -20.35 -5.11
CA LEU A 198 7.18 -19.58 -4.15
C LEU A 198 5.97 -20.37 -3.60
N ILE A 199 5.82 -21.63 -3.99
CA ILE A 199 4.81 -22.56 -3.48
C ILE A 199 5.50 -23.53 -2.53
N GLY A 200 5.20 -23.48 -1.24
CA GLY A 200 5.86 -24.34 -0.26
C GLY A 200 5.68 -23.83 1.16
N THR A 201 6.42 -24.44 2.08
CA THR A 201 6.42 -24.09 3.51
C THR A 201 7.62 -23.22 3.92
N GLY A 202 8.52 -22.94 2.98
CA GLY A 202 9.73 -22.15 3.23
C GLY A 202 9.44 -20.66 3.47
N PRO A 203 10.38 -19.92 4.06
CA PRO A 203 10.20 -18.51 4.42
C PRO A 203 9.97 -17.59 3.21
N LYS A 204 10.41 -18.00 2.01
CA LYS A 204 10.19 -17.24 0.77
C LYS A 204 8.85 -17.53 0.10
N CYS A 205 8.21 -18.70 0.40
CA CYS A 205 7.00 -19.13 -0.27
C CYS A 205 5.81 -18.25 0.06
N LEU A 206 5.01 -17.86 -0.92
CA LEU A 206 3.82 -17.05 -0.74
C LEU A 206 2.65 -17.86 -0.20
N ILE A 207 2.47 -19.08 -0.70
CA ILE A 207 1.38 -20.00 -0.32
C ILE A 207 1.94 -21.39 -0.04
N ALA A 208 1.26 -22.14 0.83
CA ALA A 208 1.54 -23.57 1.01
C ALA A 208 1.04 -24.38 -0.19
N PRO A 209 1.68 -25.54 -0.50
CA PRO A 209 1.18 -26.43 -1.53
C PRO A 209 -0.23 -26.91 -1.16
N ARG A 210 -1.11 -27.00 -2.14
CA ARG A 210 -2.39 -27.67 -1.95
C ARG A 210 -2.13 -29.16 -1.79
N HIS A 211 -2.47 -29.69 -0.63
CA HIS A 211 -2.53 -31.14 -0.52
C HIS A 211 -3.67 -31.65 -1.39
N SER A 212 -3.37 -32.61 -2.29
CA SER A 212 -4.38 -33.45 -2.91
C SER A 212 -5.26 -34.01 -1.78
N GLN A 213 -6.58 -33.95 -1.95
CA GLN A 213 -7.56 -34.36 -0.93
C GLN A 213 -7.12 -35.64 -0.19
N GLY A 214 -6.76 -35.54 1.08
CA GLY A 214 -6.36 -36.70 1.90
C GLY A 214 -5.66 -36.41 3.21
N SER A 215 -5.06 -35.26 3.40
CA SER A 215 -4.36 -34.95 4.66
C SER A 215 -5.01 -33.77 5.41
N LYS A 216 -5.39 -34.05 6.66
CA LYS A 216 -5.93 -33.03 7.58
C LYS A 216 -4.92 -31.89 7.74
N PRO A 217 -5.36 -30.63 7.83
CA PRO A 217 -4.44 -29.50 8.02
C PRO A 217 -3.68 -29.67 9.34
N PHE A 218 -2.36 -29.62 9.27
CA PHE A 218 -1.50 -29.55 10.45
C PHE A 218 -1.67 -28.17 11.08
N TYR A 219 -2.45 -28.11 12.14
CA TYR A 219 -2.51 -26.93 13.00
C TYR A 219 -1.23 -26.87 13.84
N GLY A 220 -0.19 -26.27 13.28
CA GLY A 220 0.97 -25.84 14.06
C GLY A 220 0.56 -24.81 15.10
N ASN A 221 1.04 -24.99 16.32
CA ASN A 221 0.79 -24.26 17.54
C ASN A 221 0.49 -22.75 17.34
N LYS A 222 -0.68 -22.35 17.81
CA LYS A 222 -1.03 -20.95 18.01
C LYS A 222 -0.15 -20.35 19.12
N GLN A 223 1.00 -19.81 18.76
CA GLN A 223 1.57 -18.75 19.60
C GLN A 223 0.86 -17.47 19.22
N GLY A 224 0.12 -16.92 20.18
CA GLY A 224 -0.81 -15.82 20.00
C GLY A 224 -0.12 -14.54 19.56
N TYR A 225 -0.42 -14.12 18.37
CA TYR A 225 -0.34 -12.70 18.05
C TYR A 225 -1.68 -12.07 18.42
N GLY A 226 -1.67 -11.39 19.55
CA GLY A 226 -2.85 -10.68 20.08
C GLY A 226 -3.44 -9.77 19.03
N ASN A 227 -4.68 -10.02 18.72
CA ASN A 227 -5.50 -9.21 17.84
C ASN A 227 -5.79 -7.86 18.52
N ARG A 228 -4.87 -6.88 18.37
CA ARG A 228 -5.05 -5.51 18.91
C ARG A 228 -6.22 -4.75 18.28
N ASN A 229 -6.90 -5.33 17.30
CA ASN A 229 -8.08 -4.74 16.67
C ASN A 229 -9.41 -5.05 17.37
N ALA A 230 -9.43 -5.89 18.41
CA ALA A 230 -10.68 -6.23 19.12
C ALA A 230 -11.21 -5.08 20.01
N ASN A 231 -10.36 -4.12 20.40
CA ASN A 231 -10.79 -3.03 21.28
C ASN A 231 -11.43 -1.83 20.57
N TYR A 232 -11.32 -1.73 19.25
CA TYR A 232 -11.92 -0.61 18.52
C TYR A 232 -13.46 -0.74 18.31
N LYS A 233 -13.98 -1.98 18.30
CA LYS A 233 -15.43 -2.22 18.14
C LYS A 233 -16.23 -2.07 19.42
N ARG A 234 -15.62 -2.09 20.62
CA ARG A 234 -16.35 -1.95 21.90
C ARG A 234 -16.58 -0.51 22.34
N SER A 235 -15.74 0.46 21.91
CA SER A 235 -15.90 1.86 22.33
C SER A 235 -16.96 2.64 21.54
N SER A 236 -17.24 2.26 20.28
CA SER A 236 -18.25 2.95 19.45
C SER A 236 -19.70 2.59 19.79
N ASN A 237 -19.95 1.40 20.35
CA ASN A 237 -21.33 0.99 20.69
C ASN A 237 -21.80 1.45 22.08
N GLN A 238 -20.90 1.91 22.96
CA GLN A 238 -21.32 2.43 24.26
C GLN A 238 -21.69 3.93 24.25
N VAL A 239 -21.19 4.69 23.29
CA VAL A 239 -21.49 6.13 23.20
C VAL A 239 -22.89 6.38 22.60
N TYR A 240 -23.41 5.47 21.78
CA TYR A 240 -24.74 5.63 21.17
C TYR A 240 -25.92 5.23 22.07
N LYS A 241 -25.70 4.39 23.11
CA LYS A 241 -26.77 3.96 24.01
C LYS A 241 -27.09 4.92 25.18
N LYS A 242 -26.26 5.97 25.40
CA LYS A 242 -26.49 6.97 26.46
C LYS A 242 -27.24 8.24 26.03
N LYS A 243 -27.63 8.38 24.75
CA LYS A 243 -28.36 9.57 24.27
C LYS A 243 -29.84 9.36 23.92
N VAL A 244 -30.44 8.22 24.27
CA VAL A 244 -31.87 7.92 23.99
C VAL A 244 -32.67 7.71 25.30
N LYS A 245 -32.16 8.17 26.43
CA LYS A 245 -32.98 8.26 27.67
C LYS A 245 -32.70 9.62 28.32
N LYS A 246 -33.35 10.63 27.80
CA LYS A 246 -33.86 11.80 28.48
C LYS A 246 -34.80 12.55 27.54
#